data_a68254237185738d70c42fafc0a63cce
#
_entry.id   a68254237185738d70c42fafc0a63cce
#
_cell.length_a   1.000
_cell.length_b   1.000
_cell.length_c   1.000
_cell.angle_alpha   90.00
_cell.angle_beta   90.00
_cell.angle_gamma   90.00
#
_symmetry.space_group_name_H-M   'P 1'
#
loop_
_entity.id
_entity.type
_entity.pdbx_description
1 polymer ?
#
loop_
_entity_poly.entity_id
_entity_poly.type
_entity_poly.pdbx_seq_one_letter_code
_entity_poly.pdbx_strand_id
1 'polypeptide(L)'
;MTRPLLVEFFGGPASGKSTTSLNLAGKLKCYLDDYAGSGMRVEYVSEAAKDEVWESGTLMLSNQARLLGEQFRRLHRLSAHVQIIVSDSPLWLCEHYGPKKWYPTPAWSEVIRSHYDGFRILPILVTRTGRFETKGRVHDEAASAEAHEAIAAIARREYGSALLEMRADLRTPFRIIEHLAATGEIPPQRSEQDFTHWYAREVSHE
;
A
#
# COMPACT_ATOMS: atom_id res chain seq x y z
N MET A 1 6.24 -23.19 -1.75
CA MET A 1 6.32 -21.95 -0.96
C MET A 1 4.95 -21.29 -0.98
N THR A 2 4.48 -20.79 0.14
CA THR A 2 3.22 -20.03 0.20
C THR A 2 3.42 -18.67 -0.48
N ARG A 3 2.41 -18.19 -1.22
CA ARG A 3 2.44 -16.86 -1.83
C ARG A 3 2.60 -15.79 -0.74
N PRO A 4 3.49 -14.81 -0.89
CA PRO A 4 3.62 -13.73 0.09
C PRO A 4 2.34 -12.90 0.16
N LEU A 5 2.08 -12.33 1.34
CA LEU A 5 1.02 -11.35 1.52
C LEU A 5 1.51 -9.99 1.03
N LEU A 6 0.79 -9.39 0.09
CA LEU A 6 1.03 -8.04 -0.38
C LEU A 6 -0.03 -7.11 0.22
N VAL A 7 0.39 -6.25 1.14
CA VAL A 7 -0.44 -5.19 1.73
C VAL A 7 -0.28 -3.94 0.88
N GLU A 8 -1.33 -3.55 0.17
CA GLU A 8 -1.32 -2.43 -0.77
C GLU A 8 -2.22 -1.29 -0.32
N PHE A 9 -1.67 -0.06 -0.43
CA PHE A 9 -2.38 1.15 -0.02
C PHE A 9 -2.91 1.93 -1.22
N PHE A 10 -4.22 1.90 -1.40
CA PHE A 10 -4.97 2.69 -2.36
C PHE A 10 -5.31 4.09 -1.83
N GLY A 11 -5.54 5.02 -2.73
CA GLY A 11 -5.95 6.39 -2.44
C GLY A 11 -5.24 7.39 -3.36
N GLY A 12 -5.81 8.56 -3.51
CA GLY A 12 -5.29 9.63 -4.36
C GLY A 12 -4.00 10.25 -3.85
N PRO A 13 -3.44 11.21 -4.57
CA PRO A 13 -2.33 12.02 -4.10
C PRO A 13 -2.67 12.65 -2.73
N ALA A 14 -1.69 12.73 -1.84
CA ALA A 14 -1.86 13.28 -0.49
C ALA A 14 -2.85 12.54 0.44
N SER A 15 -3.30 11.34 0.13
CA SER A 15 -4.20 10.57 1.01
C SER A 15 -3.50 9.97 2.25
N GLY A 16 -2.18 10.07 2.36
CA GLY A 16 -1.42 9.49 3.47
C GLY A 16 -0.87 8.07 3.23
N LYS A 17 -0.99 7.52 2.01
CA LYS A 17 -0.50 6.18 1.67
C LYS A 17 0.93 5.91 2.13
N SER A 18 1.88 6.76 1.68
CA SER A 18 3.30 6.53 1.95
C SER A 18 3.63 6.61 3.44
N THR A 19 3.05 7.58 4.16
CA THR A 19 3.24 7.70 5.61
C THR A 19 2.69 6.49 6.34
N THR A 20 1.47 6.06 6.00
CA THR A 20 0.82 4.93 6.66
C THR A 20 1.53 3.61 6.35
N SER A 21 1.92 3.38 5.09
CA SER A 21 2.60 2.16 4.66
C SER A 21 4.01 2.02 5.25
N LEU A 22 4.79 3.11 5.32
CA LEU A 22 6.11 3.13 5.97
C LEU A 22 6.00 2.84 7.47
N ASN A 23 5.05 3.49 8.15
CA ASN A 23 4.78 3.24 9.56
C ASN A 23 4.35 1.80 9.80
N LEU A 24 3.46 1.26 8.95
CA LEU A 24 3.06 -0.15 9.04
C LEU A 24 4.26 -1.09 8.88
N ALA A 25 5.08 -0.89 7.86
CA ALA A 25 6.22 -1.78 7.60
C ALA A 25 7.19 -1.79 8.77
N GLY A 26 7.52 -0.62 9.34
CA GLY A 26 8.37 -0.51 10.53
C GLY A 26 7.76 -1.21 11.75
N LYS A 27 6.48 -0.94 12.03
CA LYS A 27 5.78 -1.55 13.18
C LYS A 27 5.58 -3.06 13.00
N LEU A 28 5.34 -3.55 11.79
CA LEU A 28 5.26 -4.99 11.52
C LEU A 28 6.60 -5.69 11.77
N LYS A 29 7.73 -5.08 11.36
CA LYS A 29 9.05 -5.63 11.65
C LYS A 29 9.25 -5.78 13.16
N CYS A 30 9.05 -4.72 13.94
CA CYS A 30 9.15 -4.77 15.39
C CYS A 30 8.19 -5.81 15.99
N TYR A 31 6.93 -5.84 15.55
CA TYR A 31 5.94 -6.79 16.06
C TYR A 31 6.37 -8.25 15.82
N LEU A 32 6.85 -8.57 14.64
CA LEU A 32 7.19 -9.93 14.27
C LEU A 32 8.51 -10.42 14.90
N ASP A 33 9.48 -9.53 15.05
CA ASP A 33 10.79 -9.85 15.61
C ASP A 33 10.75 -9.83 17.15
N ASP A 34 10.29 -8.74 17.75
CA ASP A 34 10.40 -8.50 19.20
C ASP A 34 9.26 -9.15 19.99
N TYR A 35 8.02 -9.12 19.46
CA TYR A 35 6.82 -9.56 20.17
C TYR A 35 6.32 -10.94 19.78
N ALA A 36 6.34 -11.29 18.50
CA ALA A 36 5.85 -12.58 18.05
C ALA A 36 6.98 -13.65 17.93
N GLY A 37 8.22 -13.23 17.73
CA GLY A 37 9.39 -14.13 17.55
C GLY A 37 9.17 -15.13 16.41
N SER A 38 8.49 -14.68 15.34
CA SER A 38 7.99 -15.57 14.28
C SER A 38 9.04 -15.93 13.23
N GLY A 39 10.11 -15.14 13.12
CA GLY A 39 11.08 -15.23 12.03
C GLY A 39 10.50 -14.83 10.66
N MET A 40 9.27 -14.29 10.61
CA MET A 40 8.67 -13.78 9.37
C MET A 40 9.38 -12.50 8.96
N ARG A 41 9.56 -12.34 7.64
CA ARG A 41 10.23 -11.17 7.06
C ARG A 41 9.21 -10.26 6.40
N VAL A 42 9.38 -8.95 6.64
CA VAL A 42 8.58 -7.88 6.05
C VAL A 42 9.49 -6.96 5.25
N GLU A 43 9.11 -6.62 4.03
CA GLU A 43 9.80 -5.60 3.24
C GLU A 43 8.83 -4.53 2.72
N TYR A 44 9.34 -3.30 2.66
CA TYR A 44 8.64 -2.16 2.09
C TYR A 44 9.05 -1.94 0.64
N VAL A 45 8.08 -1.66 -0.22
CA VAL A 45 8.28 -1.33 -1.63
C VAL A 45 7.69 0.04 -1.93
N SER A 46 8.56 0.99 -2.26
CA SER A 46 8.18 2.35 -2.64
C SER A 46 7.61 2.43 -4.06
N GLU A 47 6.88 3.50 -4.32
CA GLU A 47 6.32 3.83 -5.62
C GLU A 47 7.40 4.12 -6.67
N ALA A 48 7.41 3.37 -7.77
CA ALA A 48 8.36 3.58 -8.88
C ALA A 48 8.17 4.94 -9.58
N ALA A 49 6.94 5.44 -9.64
CA ALA A 49 6.65 6.75 -10.24
C ALA A 49 7.32 7.92 -9.51
N LYS A 50 7.57 7.80 -8.19
CA LYS A 50 8.32 8.82 -7.43
C LYS A 50 9.76 8.93 -7.87
N ASP A 51 10.43 7.79 -8.07
CA ASP A 51 11.82 7.79 -8.54
C ASP A 51 11.91 8.41 -9.92
N GLU A 52 10.94 8.08 -10.81
CA GLU A 52 10.86 8.67 -12.14
C GLU A 52 10.73 10.20 -12.10
N VAL A 53 9.91 10.72 -11.18
CA VAL A 53 9.78 12.18 -11.00
C VAL A 53 11.08 12.83 -10.56
N TRP A 54 11.84 12.17 -9.68
CA TRP A 54 13.16 12.68 -9.23
C TRP A 54 14.23 12.62 -10.32
N GLU A 55 14.20 11.58 -11.18
CA GLU A 55 15.21 11.36 -12.22
C GLU A 55 14.94 12.18 -13.48
N SER A 56 13.69 12.22 -13.94
CA SER A 56 13.33 12.77 -15.25
C SER A 56 12.13 13.73 -15.23
N GLY A 57 11.66 14.13 -14.05
CA GLY A 57 10.45 14.92 -13.88
C GLY A 57 9.20 14.13 -14.27
N THR A 58 8.20 14.82 -14.84
CA THR A 58 6.91 14.18 -15.18
C THR A 58 6.85 13.58 -16.59
N LEU A 59 7.93 13.70 -17.36
CA LEU A 59 7.94 13.35 -18.79
C LEU A 59 7.57 11.89 -19.05
N MET A 60 8.08 10.98 -18.24
CA MET A 60 7.89 9.54 -18.42
C MET A 60 6.66 8.97 -17.71
N LEU A 61 5.93 9.79 -16.96
CA LEU A 61 4.75 9.32 -16.20
C LEU A 61 3.60 8.82 -17.11
N SER A 62 3.56 9.22 -18.37
CA SER A 62 2.59 8.70 -19.34
C SER A 62 2.88 7.26 -19.79
N ASN A 63 4.10 6.77 -19.61
CA ASN A 63 4.49 5.40 -19.98
C ASN A 63 4.13 4.41 -18.85
N GLN A 64 2.85 4.12 -18.73
CA GLN A 64 2.33 3.27 -17.65
C GLN A 64 2.74 1.79 -17.79
N ALA A 65 3.05 1.32 -19.00
CA ALA A 65 3.58 -0.04 -19.17
C ALA A 65 4.98 -0.19 -18.55
N ARG A 66 5.84 0.83 -18.70
CA ARG A 66 7.15 0.87 -18.04
C ARG A 66 7.01 0.93 -16.52
N LEU A 67 6.13 1.81 -16.02
CA LEU A 67 5.89 1.95 -14.58
C LEU A 67 5.30 0.68 -13.97
N LEU A 68 4.34 0.03 -14.65
CA LEU A 68 3.81 -1.28 -14.24
C LEU A 68 4.93 -2.32 -14.15
N GLY A 69 5.75 -2.44 -15.18
CA GLY A 69 6.85 -3.41 -15.19
C GLY A 69 7.88 -3.16 -14.09
N GLU A 70 8.24 -1.90 -13.83
CA GLU A 70 9.19 -1.55 -12.77
C GLU A 70 8.58 -1.79 -11.38
N GLN A 71 7.33 -1.39 -11.13
CA GLN A 71 6.67 -1.64 -9.85
C GLN A 71 6.52 -3.14 -9.60
N PHE A 72 6.09 -3.90 -10.62
CA PHE A 72 6.00 -5.35 -10.53
C PHE A 72 7.37 -6.00 -10.26
N ARG A 73 8.44 -5.57 -10.93
CA ARG A 73 9.81 -6.06 -10.68
C ARG A 73 10.22 -5.86 -9.22
N ARG A 74 9.89 -4.71 -8.62
CA ARG A 74 10.18 -4.41 -7.20
C ARG A 74 9.45 -5.37 -6.28
N LEU A 75 8.20 -5.70 -6.55
CA LEU A 75 7.40 -6.66 -5.78
C LEU A 75 7.89 -8.10 -6.00
N HIS A 76 8.02 -8.50 -7.27
CA HIS A 76 8.32 -9.87 -7.65
C HIS A 76 9.68 -10.35 -7.12
N ARG A 77 10.71 -9.49 -7.12
CA ARG A 77 12.05 -9.85 -6.59
C ARG A 77 12.03 -10.29 -5.12
N LEU A 78 11.01 -9.89 -4.37
CA LEU A 78 10.85 -10.21 -2.94
C LEU A 78 10.00 -11.45 -2.71
N SER A 79 9.21 -11.89 -3.70
CA SER A 79 8.16 -12.90 -3.53
C SER A 79 8.65 -14.25 -3.02
N ALA A 80 9.91 -14.62 -3.29
CA ALA A 80 10.51 -15.86 -2.80
C ALA A 80 11.28 -15.69 -1.48
N HIS A 81 11.40 -14.48 -0.96
CA HIS A 81 12.31 -14.14 0.14
C HIS A 81 11.63 -13.64 1.41
N VAL A 82 10.39 -13.14 1.30
CA VAL A 82 9.66 -12.54 2.42
C VAL A 82 8.24 -13.08 2.49
N GLN A 83 7.63 -13.03 3.66
CA GLN A 83 6.25 -13.45 3.90
C GLN A 83 5.28 -12.31 3.70
N ILE A 84 5.71 -11.05 3.95
CA ILE A 84 4.87 -9.86 3.83
C ILE A 84 5.62 -8.79 3.03
N ILE A 85 4.91 -8.19 2.08
CA ILE A 85 5.36 -7.00 1.34
C ILE A 85 4.36 -5.89 1.63
N VAL A 86 4.84 -4.72 2.02
CA VAL A 86 4.02 -3.51 2.19
C VAL A 86 4.34 -2.54 1.07
N SER A 87 3.34 -2.13 0.29
CA SER A 87 3.52 -1.21 -0.84
C SER A 87 2.57 -0.01 -0.77
N ASP A 88 3.08 1.19 -1.02
CA ASP A 88 2.27 2.40 -1.17
C ASP A 88 1.83 2.67 -2.61
N SER A 89 2.09 1.73 -3.52
CA SER A 89 1.78 1.87 -4.95
C SER A 89 1.19 0.58 -5.52
N PRO A 90 -0.13 0.42 -5.46
CA PRO A 90 -0.82 -0.66 -6.15
C PRO A 90 -0.56 -0.61 -7.67
N LEU A 91 -0.40 -1.78 -8.30
CA LEU A 91 -0.26 -1.85 -9.76
C LEU A 91 -1.46 -1.25 -10.48
N TRP A 92 -2.63 -1.23 -9.84
CA TRP A 92 -3.87 -0.62 -10.34
C TRP A 92 -3.79 0.89 -10.58
N LEU A 93 -2.81 1.60 -9.98
CA LEU A 93 -2.58 3.01 -10.29
C LEU A 93 -2.25 3.22 -11.77
N CYS A 94 -1.64 2.22 -12.42
CA CYS A 94 -1.36 2.27 -13.86
C CYS A 94 -2.63 2.26 -14.73
N GLU A 95 -3.76 1.76 -14.21
CA GLU A 95 -5.05 1.90 -14.90
C GLU A 95 -5.58 3.33 -14.81
N HIS A 96 -5.50 3.94 -13.63
CA HIS A 96 -5.97 5.31 -13.40
C HIS A 96 -5.19 6.33 -14.22
N TYR A 97 -3.84 6.28 -14.13
CA TYR A 97 -2.96 7.26 -14.77
C TYR A 97 -2.68 6.96 -16.24
N GLY A 98 -3.04 5.78 -16.74
CA GLY A 98 -2.82 5.39 -18.12
C GLY A 98 -3.72 6.15 -19.11
N PRO A 99 -3.17 6.86 -20.11
CA PRO A 99 -3.97 7.44 -21.18
C PRO A 99 -4.80 6.36 -21.89
N LYS A 100 -6.12 6.47 -21.85
CA LYS A 100 -7.06 5.44 -22.37
C LYS A 100 -6.83 5.08 -23.83
N LYS A 101 -6.30 6.02 -24.61
CA LYS A 101 -5.92 5.79 -26.02
C LYS A 101 -4.89 4.67 -26.17
N TRP A 102 -3.93 4.57 -25.24
CA TRP A 102 -2.83 3.59 -25.30
C TRP A 102 -3.03 2.38 -24.37
N TYR A 103 -3.86 2.56 -23.35
CA TYR A 103 -4.15 1.55 -22.33
C TYR A 103 -5.66 1.34 -22.21
N PRO A 104 -6.30 0.73 -23.25
CA PRO A 104 -7.74 0.55 -23.26
C PRO A 104 -8.19 -0.48 -22.23
N THR A 105 -9.16 -0.10 -21.43
CA THR A 105 -9.91 -1.01 -20.57
C THR A 105 -10.91 -1.81 -21.45
N PRO A 106 -11.12 -3.15 -21.25
CA PRO A 106 -10.65 -3.97 -20.12
C PRO A 106 -9.29 -4.67 -20.33
N ALA A 107 -8.72 -4.70 -21.54
CA ALA A 107 -7.49 -5.45 -21.80
C ALA A 107 -6.33 -5.04 -20.88
N TRP A 108 -6.20 -3.74 -20.60
CA TRP A 108 -5.18 -3.25 -19.68
C TRP A 108 -5.40 -3.72 -18.25
N SER A 109 -6.64 -3.77 -17.79
CA SER A 109 -6.99 -4.31 -16.46
C SER A 109 -6.65 -5.80 -16.34
N GLU A 110 -6.80 -6.58 -17.41
CA GLU A 110 -6.41 -7.99 -17.42
C GLU A 110 -4.89 -8.16 -17.31
N VAL A 111 -4.13 -7.33 -18.02
CA VAL A 111 -2.65 -7.29 -17.90
C VAL A 111 -2.25 -6.98 -16.45
N ILE A 112 -2.83 -5.94 -15.84
CA ILE A 112 -2.53 -5.59 -14.45
C ILE A 112 -2.88 -6.74 -13.52
N ARG A 113 -4.07 -7.33 -13.67
CA ARG A 113 -4.55 -8.43 -12.81
C ARG A 113 -3.64 -9.65 -12.86
N SER A 114 -3.11 -10.01 -14.04
CA SER A 114 -2.20 -11.15 -14.19
C SER A 114 -0.90 -10.99 -13.40
N HIS A 115 -0.47 -9.77 -13.11
CA HIS A 115 0.73 -9.52 -12.29
C HIS A 115 0.51 -9.80 -10.80
N TYR A 116 -0.75 -9.94 -10.36
CA TYR A 116 -1.06 -10.26 -8.97
C TYR A 116 -1.11 -11.76 -8.66
N ASP A 117 -1.05 -12.64 -9.65
CA ASP A 117 -1.21 -14.09 -9.48
C ASP A 117 -0.19 -14.72 -8.49
N GLY A 118 0.95 -14.08 -8.31
CA GLY A 118 2.00 -14.52 -7.38
C GLY A 118 1.80 -14.11 -5.92
N PHE A 119 0.75 -13.35 -5.58
CA PHE A 119 0.54 -12.74 -4.28
C PHE A 119 -0.82 -13.10 -3.68
N ARG A 120 -0.93 -13.02 -2.36
CA ARG A 120 -2.18 -12.86 -1.63
C ARG A 120 -2.30 -11.38 -1.31
N ILE A 121 -3.45 -10.77 -1.53
CA ILE A 121 -3.58 -9.31 -1.46
C ILE A 121 -4.41 -8.91 -0.24
N LEU A 122 -3.89 -7.97 0.54
CA LEU A 122 -4.67 -7.18 1.51
C LEU A 122 -4.77 -5.75 0.97
N PRO A 123 -5.88 -5.39 0.32
CA PRO A 123 -6.08 -4.07 -0.23
C PRO A 123 -6.60 -3.11 0.85
N ILE A 124 -5.97 -1.95 0.98
CA ILE A 124 -6.33 -0.93 1.96
C ILE A 124 -6.55 0.40 1.25
N LEU A 125 -7.76 0.92 1.30
CA LEU A 125 -8.06 2.27 0.85
C LEU A 125 -7.92 3.24 2.02
N VAL A 126 -6.98 4.21 1.89
CA VAL A 126 -6.77 5.22 2.92
C VAL A 126 -7.33 6.56 2.50
N THR A 127 -8.12 7.15 3.40
CA THR A 127 -8.69 8.49 3.26
C THR A 127 -7.92 9.48 4.12
N ARG A 128 -7.60 10.64 3.55
CA ARG A 128 -6.89 11.72 4.24
C ARG A 128 -7.65 12.19 5.49
N THR A 129 -6.91 12.47 6.57
CA THR A 129 -7.45 13.02 7.83
C THR A 129 -7.07 14.47 8.08
N GLY A 130 -6.00 14.97 7.44
CA GLY A 130 -5.45 16.31 7.65
C GLY A 130 -5.73 17.28 6.52
N ARG A 131 -5.18 18.51 6.67
CA ARG A 131 -5.20 19.52 5.61
C ARG A 131 -4.38 19.09 4.40
N PHE A 132 -4.81 19.53 3.22
CA PHE A 132 -4.04 19.32 2.00
C PHE A 132 -2.76 20.17 2.02
N GLU A 133 -1.60 19.51 1.89
CA GLU A 133 -0.32 20.22 1.73
C GLU A 133 -0.05 20.42 0.23
N THR A 134 0.12 21.68 -0.18
CA THR A 134 0.36 22.06 -1.58
C THR A 134 1.82 21.95 -1.99
N LYS A 135 2.76 22.06 -1.05
CA LYS A 135 4.20 22.07 -1.36
C LYS A 135 4.68 20.73 -1.92
N GLY A 136 5.38 20.78 -3.06
CA GLY A 136 5.98 19.60 -3.70
C GLY A 136 4.97 18.68 -4.41
N ARG A 137 3.77 19.18 -4.79
CA ARG A 137 2.74 18.37 -5.42
C ARG A 137 2.38 18.87 -6.82
N VAL A 138 2.11 17.91 -7.71
CA VAL A 138 1.69 18.16 -9.10
C VAL A 138 0.18 18.48 -9.18
N HIS A 139 -0.62 17.99 -8.21
CA HIS A 139 -2.08 18.12 -8.19
C HIS A 139 -2.52 19.14 -7.15
N ASP A 140 -3.53 19.93 -7.47
CA ASP A 140 -4.27 20.72 -6.48
C ASP A 140 -5.23 19.84 -5.66
N GLU A 141 -5.94 20.43 -4.71
CA GLU A 141 -6.83 19.68 -3.82
C GLU A 141 -8.01 19.05 -4.55
N ALA A 142 -8.59 19.74 -5.52
CA ALA A 142 -9.73 19.25 -6.30
C ALA A 142 -9.34 18.06 -7.20
N ALA A 143 -8.24 18.19 -7.93
CA ALA A 143 -7.69 17.11 -8.75
C ALA A 143 -7.26 15.90 -7.90
N SER A 144 -6.75 16.15 -6.68
CA SER A 144 -6.40 15.07 -5.74
C SER A 144 -7.65 14.32 -5.25
N ALA A 145 -8.76 15.03 -5.02
CA ALA A 145 -10.02 14.41 -4.61
C ALA A 145 -10.64 13.59 -5.74
N GLU A 146 -10.64 14.12 -6.97
CA GLU A 146 -11.11 13.39 -8.15
C GLU A 146 -10.30 12.12 -8.40
N ALA A 147 -8.96 12.21 -8.34
CA ALA A 147 -8.09 11.06 -8.45
C ALA A 147 -8.35 10.03 -7.34
N HIS A 148 -8.62 10.49 -6.11
CA HIS A 148 -8.95 9.60 -4.99
C HIS A 148 -10.21 8.79 -5.28
N GLU A 149 -11.29 9.42 -5.71
CA GLU A 149 -12.54 8.73 -6.02
C GLU A 149 -12.40 7.75 -7.19
N ALA A 150 -11.66 8.13 -8.23
CA ALA A 150 -11.39 7.23 -9.35
C ALA A 150 -10.59 6.00 -8.93
N ILE A 151 -9.55 6.17 -8.10
CA ILE A 151 -8.74 5.08 -7.57
C ILE A 151 -9.56 4.22 -6.60
N ALA A 152 -10.40 4.84 -5.76
CA ALA A 152 -11.30 4.13 -4.86
C ALA A 152 -12.31 3.27 -5.64
N ALA A 153 -12.85 3.78 -6.75
CA ALA A 153 -13.75 3.02 -7.62
C ALA A 153 -13.06 1.78 -8.22
N ILE A 154 -11.79 1.90 -8.63
CA ILE A 154 -10.99 0.75 -9.09
C ILE A 154 -10.82 -0.26 -7.96
N ALA A 155 -10.40 0.19 -6.78
CA ALA A 155 -10.19 -0.70 -5.63
C ALA A 155 -11.48 -1.44 -5.22
N ARG A 156 -12.62 -0.74 -5.16
CA ARG A 156 -13.92 -1.34 -4.85
C ARG A 156 -14.38 -2.33 -5.92
N ARG A 157 -14.13 -2.04 -7.20
CA ARG A 157 -14.43 -2.95 -8.32
C ARG A 157 -13.65 -4.26 -8.21
N GLU A 158 -12.36 -4.17 -7.91
CA GLU A 158 -11.46 -5.33 -7.93
C GLU A 158 -11.55 -6.18 -6.66
N TYR A 159 -11.78 -5.58 -5.52
CA TYR A 159 -11.67 -6.26 -4.24
C TYR A 159 -12.98 -6.38 -3.46
N GLY A 160 -14.00 -5.59 -3.79
CA GLY A 160 -15.32 -5.67 -3.16
C GLY A 160 -15.24 -5.63 -1.64
N SER A 161 -15.81 -6.64 -0.98
CA SER A 161 -15.84 -6.77 0.48
C SER A 161 -14.49 -7.07 1.14
N ALA A 162 -13.48 -7.46 0.36
CA ALA A 162 -12.12 -7.66 0.88
C ALA A 162 -11.35 -6.33 1.06
N LEU A 163 -11.83 -5.22 0.48
CA LEU A 163 -11.21 -3.92 0.62
C LEU A 163 -11.43 -3.35 2.03
N LEU A 164 -10.34 -3.05 2.73
CA LEU A 164 -10.40 -2.34 4.00
C LEU A 164 -10.36 -0.83 3.75
N GLU A 165 -11.38 -0.11 4.17
CA GLU A 165 -11.41 1.35 4.10
C GLU A 165 -11.04 1.95 5.46
N MET A 166 -9.97 2.75 5.52
CA MET A 166 -9.40 3.29 6.74
C MET A 166 -9.03 4.76 6.60
N ARG A 167 -9.01 5.49 7.70
CA ARG A 167 -8.47 6.85 7.75
C ARG A 167 -6.94 6.77 7.87
N ALA A 168 -6.22 7.67 7.19
CA ALA A 168 -4.76 7.78 7.33
C ALA A 168 -4.40 8.51 8.63
N ASP A 169 -4.46 7.82 9.77
CA ASP A 169 -4.11 8.31 11.10
C ASP A 169 -3.02 7.45 11.75
N LEU A 170 -2.48 7.90 12.87
CA LEU A 170 -1.41 7.21 13.60
C LEU A 170 -1.82 5.83 14.14
N ARG A 171 -3.13 5.57 14.29
CA ARG A 171 -3.66 4.29 14.77
C ARG A 171 -3.85 3.26 13.67
N THR A 172 -3.90 3.71 12.43
CA THR A 172 -4.16 2.82 11.27
C THR A 172 -3.15 1.67 11.15
N PRO A 173 -1.83 1.87 11.28
CA PRO A 173 -0.89 0.75 11.26
C PRO A 173 -1.17 -0.32 12.33
N PHE A 174 -1.58 0.07 13.52
CA PHE A 174 -1.92 -0.87 14.61
C PHE A 174 -3.18 -1.67 14.29
N ARG A 175 -4.23 -1.01 13.79
CA ARG A 175 -5.47 -1.69 13.37
C ARG A 175 -5.23 -2.72 12.28
N ILE A 176 -4.28 -2.43 11.38
CA ILE A 176 -3.88 -3.39 10.33
C ILE A 176 -3.15 -4.58 10.96
N ILE A 177 -2.25 -4.35 11.92
CA ILE A 177 -1.57 -5.43 12.64
C ILE A 177 -2.57 -6.29 13.41
N GLU A 178 -3.52 -5.69 14.11
CA GLU A 178 -4.61 -6.39 14.79
C GLU A 178 -5.45 -7.23 13.81
N HIS A 179 -5.80 -6.67 12.66
CA HIS A 179 -6.52 -7.39 11.61
C HIS A 179 -5.72 -8.59 11.10
N LEU A 180 -4.43 -8.42 10.81
CA LEU A 180 -3.56 -9.49 10.34
C LEU A 180 -3.42 -10.62 11.37
N ALA A 181 -3.32 -10.28 12.65
CA ALA A 181 -3.28 -11.26 13.74
C ALA A 181 -4.62 -11.98 13.89
N ALA A 182 -5.75 -11.25 13.84
CA ALA A 182 -7.09 -11.82 13.95
C ALA A 182 -7.45 -12.76 12.77
N THR A 183 -6.91 -12.48 11.58
CA THR A 183 -7.11 -13.33 10.38
C THR A 183 -6.10 -14.46 10.24
N GLY A 184 -5.13 -14.57 11.16
CA GLY A 184 -4.09 -15.60 11.13
C GLY A 184 -3.00 -15.41 10.08
N GLU A 185 -2.90 -14.20 9.50
CA GLU A 185 -1.85 -13.84 8.54
C GLU A 185 -0.49 -13.66 9.22
N ILE A 186 -0.51 -13.23 10.47
CA ILE A 186 0.64 -13.14 11.36
C ILE A 186 0.33 -13.84 12.69
N PRO A 187 1.35 -14.26 13.45
CA PRO A 187 1.13 -14.86 14.74
C PRO A 187 0.37 -13.92 15.68
N PRO A 188 -0.54 -14.44 16.52
CA PRO A 188 -1.13 -13.65 17.57
C PRO A 188 -0.07 -13.26 18.58
N GLN A 189 -0.33 -12.19 19.29
CA GLN A 189 0.53 -11.69 20.34
C GLN A 189 0.70 -12.71 21.47
N ARG A 190 1.92 -12.79 22.05
CA ARG A 190 2.22 -13.73 23.13
C ARG A 190 1.59 -13.37 24.48
N SER A 191 1.32 -12.08 24.73
CA SER A 191 0.55 -11.62 25.89
C SER A 191 -0.21 -10.32 25.59
N GLU A 192 -1.44 -10.19 26.13
CA GLU A 192 -2.24 -8.95 26.00
C GLU A 192 -1.54 -7.74 26.65
N GLN A 193 -0.72 -7.95 27.69
CA GLN A 193 -0.05 -6.87 28.41
C GLN A 193 1.03 -6.19 27.57
N ASP A 194 1.71 -6.93 26.69
CA ASP A 194 2.81 -6.39 25.88
C ASP A 194 2.34 -5.45 24.77
N PHE A 195 1.21 -5.77 24.12
CA PHE A 195 0.66 -4.92 23.06
C PHE A 195 0.08 -3.62 23.60
N THR A 196 -0.66 -3.69 24.70
CA THR A 196 -1.22 -2.53 25.36
C THR A 196 -0.12 -1.58 25.83
N HIS A 197 1.01 -2.13 26.29
CA HIS A 197 2.17 -1.34 26.73
C HIS A 197 2.92 -0.70 25.56
N TRP A 198 3.11 -1.44 24.45
CA TRP A 198 3.72 -0.92 23.24
C TRP A 198 2.85 0.15 22.58
N TYR A 199 1.54 -0.09 22.47
CA TYR A 199 0.57 0.87 21.97
C TYR A 199 0.48 2.13 22.85
N ALA A 200 0.43 1.96 24.18
CA ALA A 200 0.35 3.07 25.12
C ALA A 200 1.62 3.94 25.13
N ARG A 201 2.81 3.35 24.99
CA ARG A 201 4.07 4.11 24.91
C ARG A 201 4.15 4.99 23.67
N GLU A 202 3.65 4.51 22.54
CA GLU A 202 3.70 5.26 21.29
C GLU A 202 2.62 6.36 21.19
N VAL A 203 1.48 6.18 21.88
CA VAL A 203 0.34 7.11 21.82
C VAL A 203 0.32 8.10 22.99
N SER A 204 1.06 7.84 24.08
CA SER A 204 1.11 8.72 25.27
C SER A 204 2.18 9.81 25.19
N HIS A 205 2.91 9.92 24.11
CA HIS A 205 3.90 10.98 23.87
C HIS A 205 3.39 12.10 22.98
N GLU A 206 2.08 12.21 22.76
CA GLU A 206 1.37 13.35 22.23
C GLU A 206 0.46 13.96 23.32
#